data_8c557113594a1fd7d1195f055ba31c0a
#
_entry.id   8c557113594a1fd7d1195f055ba31c0a
#
_cell.length_a   1.000
_cell.length_b   1.000
_cell.length_c   1.000
_cell.angle_alpha   90.00
_cell.angle_beta   90.00
_cell.angle_gamma   90.00
#
_symmetry.space_group_name_H-M   'P 1'
#
loop_
_entity.id
_entity.type
_entity.pdbx_description
1 polymer ?
#
loop_
_entity_poly.entity_id
_entity_poly.type
_entity_poly.pdbx_seq_one_letter_code
_entity_poly.pdbx_strand_id
1 'polypeptide(L)'
;MTAESRPADAAAAPPAQPAGAVRLEVTDLEIRVGKSGPDVVSDISFAVPAGEVLGLVGESGSGKTTVALALLGHARRGLRISSGQVRLDGVDLLELSRSDLRAARGARVAYVPQDPAAALNPTLRVGTQLKEALRVHPGAVDDPADRVLEVMREARLDTTPEMFRRYPHQLSGGQQQRVGLAMAFCCRPSLIVLDEPTTGLDVTTQRHVLDTVRSLCRSYGVAAVYVSHDLAVVGGLVAEVAVMYAGRIVEIGPTAKVFGEPVHPYTRGLLAAVPSPGRAERLAGIEGQPPRPGRRGRGCSFAPRCGYAISECRDSPPQPVLIDRREVRCIRAAEVLSAAAARLATVAGPATDAGFPALSLRAISARYGRTPVLSDVDLDVPQEWCVALVGESGSGKTTLARCVVGLHGNWTGEITFQGARLPPRLRDRPRDAVRRIQYIFQNPYTSLNPRKTVGQIVAQPLEELLGLPFRERSERAGRALEDVSLGADFLSRYPDQLSGGERQRVAIARALVVEPDLLICDEVTSALDVSVQAVIVEELRRLQRERHLAMLFITHNLALVRSIAQHAVVLRDGIVVESGPVEQVLEHPTDAYTARLMADVPRL
;
A
#
# COMPACT_ATOMS: atom_id res chain seq x y z
N MET A 1 -4.45 -19.16 60.20
CA MET A 1 -3.27 -19.02 59.29
C MET A 1 -3.79 -18.51 57.97
N THR A 2 -3.82 -17.23 57.83
CA THR A 2 -4.27 -16.49 56.61
C THR A 2 -3.05 -16.31 55.71
N ALA A 3 -3.11 -16.89 54.53
CA ALA A 3 -2.09 -16.69 53.49
C ALA A 3 -2.28 -15.30 52.87
N GLU A 4 -1.35 -14.41 53.17
CA GLU A 4 -1.20 -13.12 52.47
C GLU A 4 -0.78 -13.37 51.02
N SER A 5 -1.68 -13.06 50.09
CA SER A 5 -1.38 -12.94 48.67
C SER A 5 -0.56 -11.69 48.46
N ARG A 6 0.72 -11.85 48.11
CA ARG A 6 1.56 -10.75 47.59
C ARG A 6 0.90 -10.17 46.35
N PRO A 7 0.78 -8.83 46.24
CA PRO A 7 0.36 -8.21 45.01
C PRO A 7 1.47 -8.43 43.97
N ALA A 8 1.06 -8.88 42.76
CA ALA A 8 1.94 -8.96 41.61
C ALA A 8 2.61 -7.60 41.35
N ASP A 9 3.92 -7.61 41.19
CA ASP A 9 4.73 -6.43 40.87
C ASP A 9 4.08 -5.69 39.70
N ALA A 10 3.55 -4.51 40.00
CA ALA A 10 3.00 -3.58 39.02
C ALA A 10 4.10 -3.24 38.01
N ALA A 11 3.73 -3.27 36.75
CA ALA A 11 4.59 -3.06 35.60
C ALA A 11 5.34 -1.71 35.68
N ALA A 12 6.48 -1.72 36.35
CA ALA A 12 7.48 -0.65 36.24
C ALA A 12 7.99 -0.60 34.81
N ALA A 13 8.17 0.59 34.26
CA ALA A 13 8.81 0.78 32.98
C ALA A 13 10.15 0.02 32.97
N PRO A 14 10.44 -0.80 31.93
CA PRO A 14 11.68 -1.56 31.92
C PRO A 14 12.87 -0.60 31.96
N PRO A 15 13.97 -0.96 32.67
CA PRO A 15 15.17 -0.15 32.69
C PRO A 15 15.69 0.05 31.26
N ALA A 16 16.19 1.24 30.96
CA ALA A 16 16.79 1.55 29.66
C ALA A 16 17.93 0.54 29.40
N GLN A 17 17.73 -0.36 28.44
CA GLN A 17 18.78 -1.28 28.03
C GLN A 17 19.84 -0.54 27.20
N PRO A 18 21.12 -0.96 27.28
CA PRO A 18 22.17 -0.37 26.44
C PRO A 18 21.81 -0.54 24.95
N ALA A 19 22.10 0.49 24.16
CA ALA A 19 21.89 0.44 22.71
C ALA A 19 22.62 -0.77 22.11
N GLY A 20 21.88 -1.57 21.30
CA GLY A 20 22.41 -2.78 20.66
C GLY A 20 22.06 -4.10 21.38
N ALA A 21 21.49 -4.08 22.59
CA ALA A 21 20.96 -5.31 23.21
C ALA A 21 19.70 -5.79 22.47
N VAL A 22 19.60 -7.08 22.21
CA VAL A 22 18.41 -7.68 21.57
C VAL A 22 17.22 -7.51 22.52
N ARG A 23 16.16 -6.87 22.04
CA ARG A 23 14.93 -6.62 22.78
C ARG A 23 13.79 -7.56 22.39
N LEU A 24 13.62 -7.79 21.09
CA LEU A 24 12.68 -8.78 20.56
C LEU A 24 13.46 -9.92 19.92
N GLU A 25 13.14 -11.16 20.30
CA GLU A 25 13.65 -12.39 19.67
C GLU A 25 12.46 -13.29 19.31
N VAL A 26 12.42 -13.70 18.05
CA VAL A 26 11.43 -14.64 17.51
C VAL A 26 12.17 -15.88 17.03
N THR A 27 11.77 -17.06 17.49
CA THR A 27 12.42 -18.31 17.17
C THR A 27 11.40 -19.34 16.71
N ASP A 28 11.59 -19.90 15.51
CA ASP A 28 10.82 -21.01 14.93
C ASP A 28 9.31 -20.85 15.01
N LEU A 29 8.81 -19.62 14.80
CA LEU A 29 7.40 -19.31 14.91
C LEU A 29 6.60 -19.98 13.78
N GLU A 30 5.61 -20.79 14.17
CA GLU A 30 4.68 -21.44 13.25
C GLU A 30 3.23 -21.07 13.55
N ILE A 31 2.44 -20.86 12.49
CA ILE A 31 1.00 -20.53 12.60
C ILE A 31 0.22 -21.35 11.59
N ARG A 32 -0.82 -22.06 12.05
CA ARG A 32 -1.64 -23.00 11.27
C ARG A 32 -3.10 -22.61 11.23
N VAL A 33 -3.81 -23.14 10.24
CA VAL A 33 -5.28 -23.11 10.19
C VAL A 33 -5.84 -24.15 11.14
N GLY A 34 -6.56 -23.73 12.17
CA GLY A 34 -7.14 -24.64 13.17
C GLY A 34 -6.10 -25.49 13.90
N LYS A 35 -6.47 -26.73 14.29
CA LYS A 35 -5.58 -27.64 15.02
C LYS A 35 -4.66 -28.47 14.12
N SER A 36 -5.14 -28.87 12.94
CA SER A 36 -4.46 -29.81 12.02
C SER A 36 -4.47 -29.33 10.57
N GLY A 37 -4.86 -28.09 10.32
CA GLY A 37 -4.86 -27.51 8.98
C GLY A 37 -3.47 -27.09 8.49
N PRO A 38 -3.38 -26.56 7.27
CA PRO A 38 -2.12 -26.20 6.66
C PRO A 38 -1.43 -25.03 7.38
N ASP A 39 -0.10 -24.98 7.24
CA ASP A 39 0.71 -23.88 7.75
C ASP A 39 0.44 -22.60 6.94
N VAL A 40 0.18 -21.51 7.64
CA VAL A 40 0.10 -20.16 7.09
C VAL A 40 1.45 -19.47 7.17
N VAL A 41 2.12 -19.66 8.31
CA VAL A 41 3.49 -19.19 8.59
C VAL A 41 4.29 -20.36 9.09
N SER A 42 5.53 -20.50 8.64
CA SER A 42 6.42 -21.59 9.03
C SER A 42 7.85 -21.10 9.16
N ASP A 43 8.52 -21.51 10.25
CA ASP A 43 9.94 -21.34 10.43
C ASP A 43 10.39 -19.87 10.30
N ILE A 44 9.73 -19.00 11.11
CA ILE A 44 10.06 -17.58 11.19
C ILE A 44 10.94 -17.34 12.40
N SER A 45 12.18 -16.88 12.13
CA SER A 45 13.14 -16.51 13.16
C SER A 45 13.80 -15.17 12.79
N PHE A 46 13.88 -14.25 13.75
CA PHE A 46 14.57 -12.96 13.63
C PHE A 46 14.75 -12.32 15.00
N ALA A 47 15.64 -11.33 15.10
CA ALA A 47 15.84 -10.55 16.30
C ALA A 47 15.82 -9.04 15.99
N VAL A 48 15.37 -8.22 16.94
CA VAL A 48 15.34 -6.75 16.81
C VAL A 48 15.99 -6.13 18.05
N PRO A 49 17.09 -5.38 17.88
CA PRO A 49 17.73 -4.67 18.96
C PRO A 49 16.88 -3.50 19.49
N ALA A 50 17.20 -3.04 20.70
CA ALA A 50 16.60 -1.85 21.29
C ALA A 50 16.88 -0.60 20.43
N GLY A 51 15.83 0.17 20.12
CA GLY A 51 15.90 1.38 19.30
C GLY A 51 15.96 1.15 17.80
N GLU A 52 15.98 -0.12 17.35
CA GLU A 52 16.06 -0.47 15.93
C GLU A 52 14.68 -0.86 15.36
N VAL A 53 14.58 -0.75 14.03
CA VAL A 53 13.39 -1.06 13.27
C VAL A 53 13.72 -2.17 12.26
N LEU A 54 13.03 -3.31 12.35
CA LEU A 54 13.07 -4.36 11.34
C LEU A 54 11.95 -4.15 10.32
N GLY A 55 12.28 -4.11 9.04
CA GLY A 55 11.30 -4.13 7.95
C GLY A 55 10.83 -5.54 7.62
N LEU A 56 9.53 -5.78 7.60
CA LEU A 56 8.94 -7.06 7.17
C LEU A 56 8.18 -6.83 5.87
N VAL A 57 8.76 -7.26 4.74
CA VAL A 57 8.26 -6.94 3.39
C VAL A 57 7.86 -8.19 2.60
N GLY A 58 7.08 -8.01 1.54
CA GLY A 58 6.63 -9.09 0.64
C GLY A 58 5.26 -8.82 0.06
N GLU A 59 4.81 -9.65 -0.89
CA GLU A 59 3.48 -9.56 -1.51
C GLU A 59 2.34 -9.77 -0.50
N SER A 60 1.13 -9.31 -0.84
CA SER A 60 -0.09 -9.57 -0.07
C SER A 60 -0.33 -11.09 0.07
N GLY A 61 -0.75 -11.51 1.26
CA GLY A 61 -0.91 -12.93 1.55
C GLY A 61 0.40 -13.67 1.87
N SER A 62 1.57 -13.02 1.89
CA SER A 62 2.82 -13.66 2.32
C SER A 62 2.88 -14.01 3.80
N GLY A 63 1.94 -13.50 4.63
CA GLY A 63 1.85 -13.80 6.05
C GLY A 63 2.33 -12.69 6.99
N LYS A 64 2.73 -11.53 6.49
CA LYS A 64 3.27 -10.39 7.27
C LYS A 64 2.38 -9.98 8.44
N THR A 65 1.12 -9.61 8.17
CA THR A 65 0.14 -9.26 9.23
C THR A 65 -0.10 -10.41 10.20
N THR A 66 -0.01 -11.67 9.74
CA THR A 66 -0.16 -12.84 10.62
C THR A 66 0.99 -12.95 11.61
N VAL A 67 2.23 -12.73 11.14
CA VAL A 67 3.42 -12.62 12.01
C VAL A 67 3.28 -11.42 12.95
N ALA A 68 2.95 -10.24 12.42
CA ALA A 68 2.75 -9.01 13.20
C ALA A 68 1.80 -9.20 14.39
N LEU A 69 0.67 -9.86 14.18
CA LEU A 69 -0.28 -10.18 15.24
C LEU A 69 0.25 -11.23 16.24
N ALA A 70 1.04 -12.20 15.76
CA ALA A 70 1.63 -13.19 16.64
C ALA A 70 2.66 -12.59 17.61
N LEU A 71 3.32 -11.49 17.24
CA LEU A 71 4.21 -10.73 18.13
C LEU A 71 3.46 -10.13 19.34
N LEU A 72 2.13 -9.99 19.25
CA LEU A 72 1.27 -9.61 20.36
C LEU A 72 0.69 -10.83 21.10
N GLY A 73 1.15 -12.05 20.81
CA GLY A 73 0.53 -13.29 21.31
C GLY A 73 -0.90 -13.48 20.79
N HIS A 74 -1.23 -12.94 19.60
CA HIS A 74 -2.58 -13.01 19.03
C HIS A 74 -2.59 -13.75 17.69
N ALA A 75 -3.59 -14.62 17.51
CA ALA A 75 -3.90 -15.23 16.23
C ALA A 75 -5.32 -14.84 15.78
N ARG A 76 -5.51 -14.53 14.50
CA ARG A 76 -6.85 -14.27 13.95
C ARG A 76 -7.76 -15.49 14.12
N ARG A 77 -9.07 -15.24 14.18
CA ARG A 77 -10.06 -16.32 14.25
C ARG A 77 -9.84 -17.34 13.13
N GLY A 78 -9.77 -18.62 13.51
CA GLY A 78 -9.46 -19.72 12.59
C GLY A 78 -7.98 -20.05 12.45
N LEU A 79 -7.06 -19.21 12.96
CA LEU A 79 -5.63 -19.48 13.02
C LEU A 79 -5.18 -19.80 14.45
N ARG A 80 -4.08 -20.53 14.57
CA ARG A 80 -3.44 -20.87 15.85
C ARG A 80 -1.93 -20.79 15.72
N ILE A 81 -1.27 -20.16 16.70
CA ILE A 81 0.18 -20.30 16.90
C ILE A 81 0.42 -21.73 17.39
N SER A 82 1.15 -22.52 16.61
CA SER A 82 1.34 -23.96 16.85
C SER A 82 2.64 -24.26 17.59
N SER A 83 3.69 -23.48 17.32
CA SER A 83 5.02 -23.62 17.94
C SER A 83 5.82 -22.32 17.80
N GLY A 84 6.99 -22.30 18.39
CA GLY A 84 7.93 -21.18 18.40
C GLY A 84 7.84 -20.34 19.66
N GLN A 85 8.72 -19.32 19.74
CA GLN A 85 8.82 -18.39 20.86
C GLN A 85 8.81 -16.95 20.37
N VAL A 86 8.24 -16.07 21.19
CA VAL A 86 8.27 -14.61 20.99
C VAL A 86 8.75 -13.97 22.30
N ARG A 87 10.04 -13.74 22.42
CA ARG A 87 10.64 -13.20 23.64
C ARG A 87 10.79 -11.70 23.53
N LEU A 88 10.24 -10.98 24.49
CA LEU A 88 10.40 -9.53 24.66
C LEU A 88 11.10 -9.25 26.00
N ASP A 89 12.26 -8.60 25.97
CA ASP A 89 13.10 -8.37 27.15
C ASP A 89 13.33 -9.68 27.94
N GLY A 90 13.55 -10.80 27.24
CA GLY A 90 13.77 -12.14 27.83
C GLY A 90 12.50 -12.91 28.25
N VAL A 91 11.32 -12.30 28.22
CA VAL A 91 10.04 -12.93 28.59
C VAL A 91 9.31 -13.45 27.37
N ASP A 92 8.98 -14.74 27.33
CA ASP A 92 8.19 -15.31 26.24
C ASP A 92 6.71 -14.90 26.36
N LEU A 93 6.24 -14.11 25.40
CA LEU A 93 4.86 -13.59 25.37
C LEU A 93 3.82 -14.70 25.11
N LEU A 94 4.23 -15.82 24.50
CA LEU A 94 3.34 -16.93 24.16
C LEU A 94 3.04 -17.83 25.37
N GLU A 95 3.92 -17.81 26.39
CA GLU A 95 3.76 -18.56 27.65
C GLU A 95 3.02 -17.77 28.73
N LEU A 96 2.79 -16.47 28.52
CA LEU A 96 2.07 -15.64 29.48
C LEU A 96 0.62 -16.11 29.70
N SER A 97 0.15 -15.96 30.94
CA SER A 97 -1.28 -16.12 31.23
C SER A 97 -2.12 -15.10 30.44
N ARG A 98 -3.42 -15.36 30.27
CA ARG A 98 -4.31 -14.41 29.57
C ARG A 98 -4.37 -13.04 30.26
N SER A 99 -4.27 -13.00 31.60
CA SER A 99 -4.22 -11.76 32.38
C SER A 99 -2.95 -10.98 32.11
N ASP A 100 -1.79 -11.67 32.17
CA ASP A 100 -0.48 -11.02 32.02
C ASP A 100 -0.25 -10.57 30.57
N LEU A 101 -0.68 -11.37 29.59
CA LEU A 101 -0.65 -10.96 28.18
C LEU A 101 -1.57 -9.77 27.91
N ARG A 102 -2.73 -9.69 28.58
CA ARG A 102 -3.61 -8.51 28.48
C ARG A 102 -2.98 -7.28 29.12
N ALA A 103 -2.29 -7.42 30.24
CA ALA A 103 -1.54 -6.33 30.88
C ALA A 103 -0.34 -5.87 30.03
N ALA A 104 0.34 -6.80 29.36
CA ALA A 104 1.47 -6.48 28.48
C ALA A 104 1.04 -5.72 27.21
N ARG A 105 -0.14 -6.01 26.66
CA ARG A 105 -0.68 -5.32 25.49
C ARG A 105 -1.07 -3.90 25.83
N GLY A 106 -0.55 -2.93 25.10
CA GLY A 106 -0.68 -1.50 25.33
C GLY A 106 0.40 -0.91 26.23
N ALA A 107 0.85 -1.64 27.26
CA ALA A 107 1.93 -1.19 28.16
C ALA A 107 3.32 -1.53 27.62
N ARG A 108 3.57 -2.80 27.26
CA ARG A 108 4.88 -3.30 26.80
C ARG A 108 4.93 -3.56 25.31
N VAL A 109 3.82 -3.98 24.72
CA VAL A 109 3.68 -4.25 23.27
C VAL A 109 2.54 -3.41 22.71
N ALA A 110 2.82 -2.53 21.77
CA ALA A 110 1.83 -1.70 21.09
C ALA A 110 1.66 -2.11 19.63
N TYR A 111 0.48 -1.85 19.07
CA TYR A 111 0.14 -2.17 17.69
C TYR A 111 -0.52 -0.99 17.01
N VAL A 112 -0.04 -0.64 15.84
CA VAL A 112 -0.63 0.37 14.95
C VAL A 112 -1.16 -0.36 13.72
N PRO A 113 -2.49 -0.42 13.53
CA PRO A 113 -3.08 -1.12 12.39
C PRO A 113 -2.98 -0.33 11.09
N GLN A 114 -3.23 -1.02 9.98
CA GLN A 114 -3.19 -0.48 8.62
C GLN A 114 -4.19 0.67 8.39
N ASP A 115 -5.40 0.55 8.95
CA ASP A 115 -6.42 1.58 8.84
C ASP A 115 -6.51 2.40 10.13
N PRO A 116 -6.04 3.66 10.12
CA PRO A 116 -6.10 4.52 11.30
C PRO A 116 -7.53 4.83 11.75
N ALA A 117 -8.49 4.88 10.81
CA ALA A 117 -9.89 5.12 11.15
C ALA A 117 -10.50 3.95 11.92
N ALA A 118 -10.08 2.71 11.62
CA ALA A 118 -10.48 1.52 12.35
C ALA A 118 -9.84 1.41 13.76
N ALA A 119 -8.72 2.08 13.98
CA ALA A 119 -8.03 2.12 15.27
C ALA A 119 -8.70 3.09 16.27
N LEU A 120 -9.33 4.15 15.76
CA LEU A 120 -9.91 5.20 16.57
C LEU A 120 -11.41 4.97 16.76
N ASN A 121 -11.90 5.17 17.99
CA ASN A 121 -13.33 5.16 18.25
C ASN A 121 -13.99 6.44 17.70
N PRO A 122 -14.87 6.35 16.68
CA PRO A 122 -15.44 7.54 16.04
C PRO A 122 -16.38 8.36 16.95
N THR A 123 -16.83 7.77 18.07
CA THR A 123 -17.75 8.42 19.03
C THR A 123 -17.02 9.12 20.19
N LEU A 124 -15.71 8.90 20.33
CA LEU A 124 -14.89 9.50 21.36
C LEU A 124 -13.99 10.60 20.81
N ARG A 125 -13.77 11.63 21.63
CA ARG A 125 -12.86 12.73 21.30
C ARG A 125 -11.40 12.24 21.37
N VAL A 126 -10.52 12.84 20.57
CA VAL A 126 -9.08 12.51 20.51
C VAL A 126 -8.43 12.54 21.91
N GLY A 127 -8.64 13.64 22.65
CA GLY A 127 -8.07 13.75 23.99
C GLY A 127 -8.58 12.71 24.99
N THR A 128 -9.82 12.21 24.81
CA THR A 128 -10.38 11.14 25.64
C THR A 128 -9.67 9.82 25.36
N GLN A 129 -9.43 9.49 24.08
CA GLN A 129 -8.77 8.26 23.68
C GLN A 129 -7.31 8.19 24.13
N LEU A 130 -6.58 9.30 24.01
CA LEU A 130 -5.19 9.40 24.50
C LEU A 130 -5.11 9.19 26.03
N LYS A 131 -6.00 9.85 26.79
CA LYS A 131 -6.07 9.68 28.24
C LYS A 131 -6.50 8.25 28.65
N GLU A 132 -7.38 7.63 27.87
CA GLU A 132 -7.84 6.26 28.14
C GLU A 132 -6.70 5.25 27.98
N ALA A 133 -5.82 5.42 26.98
CA ALA A 133 -4.65 4.57 26.79
C ALA A 133 -3.75 4.51 28.03
N LEU A 134 -3.55 5.63 28.73
CA LEU A 134 -2.79 5.69 29.98
C LEU A 134 -3.60 5.17 31.18
N ARG A 135 -4.90 5.48 31.25
CA ARG A 135 -5.76 5.06 32.37
C ARG A 135 -5.89 3.54 32.48
N VAL A 136 -5.84 2.83 31.36
CA VAL A 136 -5.90 1.36 31.32
C VAL A 136 -4.61 0.73 31.87
N HIS A 137 -3.50 1.46 31.87
CA HIS A 137 -2.18 1.01 32.33
C HIS A 137 -1.65 1.93 33.44
N PRO A 138 -2.25 1.92 34.66
CA PRO A 138 -1.82 2.76 35.75
C PRO A 138 -0.39 2.40 36.16
N GLY A 139 0.45 3.42 36.38
CA GLY A 139 1.86 3.24 36.72
C GLY A 139 2.82 3.11 35.53
N ALA A 140 2.33 3.13 34.30
CA ALA A 140 3.19 3.14 33.10
C ALA A 140 3.97 4.47 32.97
N VAL A 141 3.46 5.57 33.52
CA VAL A 141 4.07 6.91 33.52
C VAL A 141 3.72 7.64 34.81
N ASP A 142 4.61 8.57 35.23
CA ASP A 142 4.44 9.31 36.49
C ASP A 142 3.31 10.34 36.40
N ASP A 143 3.27 11.14 35.33
CA ASP A 143 2.22 12.12 35.07
C ASP A 143 1.52 11.85 33.75
N PRO A 144 0.28 11.27 33.79
CA PRO A 144 -0.49 10.99 32.60
C PRO A 144 -0.90 12.25 31.80
N ALA A 145 -1.09 13.40 32.44
CA ALA A 145 -1.54 14.61 31.75
C ALA A 145 -0.39 15.24 30.94
N ASP A 146 0.77 15.36 31.54
CA ASP A 146 1.97 15.83 30.86
C ASP A 146 2.41 14.86 29.76
N ARG A 147 2.31 13.55 30.01
CA ARG A 147 2.65 12.54 29.01
C ARG A 147 1.78 12.62 27.74
N VAL A 148 0.49 12.91 27.86
CA VAL A 148 -0.38 13.11 26.69
C VAL A 148 0.08 14.31 25.87
N LEU A 149 0.43 15.42 26.51
CA LEU A 149 0.95 16.61 25.81
C LEU A 149 2.30 16.33 25.14
N GLU A 150 3.19 15.63 25.84
CA GLU A 150 4.50 15.22 25.33
C GLU A 150 4.35 14.38 24.06
N VAL A 151 3.60 13.28 24.10
CA VAL A 151 3.46 12.35 22.96
C VAL A 151 2.74 13.00 21.79
N MET A 152 1.81 13.92 22.02
CA MET A 152 1.18 14.70 20.94
C MET A 152 2.21 15.60 20.22
N ARG A 153 3.09 16.28 20.96
CA ARG A 153 4.17 17.08 20.35
C ARG A 153 5.13 16.19 19.55
N GLU A 154 5.53 15.06 20.13
CA GLU A 154 6.39 14.07 19.47
C GLU A 154 5.77 13.52 18.18
N ALA A 155 4.46 13.26 18.17
CA ALA A 155 3.69 12.87 17.00
C ALA A 155 3.38 14.06 16.06
N ARG A 156 3.94 15.24 16.31
CA ARG A 156 3.68 16.47 15.54
C ARG A 156 2.20 16.82 15.41
N LEU A 157 1.46 16.62 16.49
CA LEU A 157 0.06 17.03 16.62
C LEU A 157 -0.03 18.36 17.40
N ASP A 158 -1.03 19.16 17.05
CA ASP A 158 -1.32 20.36 17.83
C ASP A 158 -1.77 19.99 19.25
N THR A 159 -1.28 20.71 20.23
CA THR A 159 -1.65 20.54 21.65
C THR A 159 -2.71 21.53 22.11
N THR A 160 -3.48 22.09 21.18
CA THR A 160 -4.54 23.05 21.46
C THR A 160 -5.79 22.37 22.05
N PRO A 161 -6.57 23.06 22.89
CA PRO A 161 -7.85 22.54 23.40
C PRO A 161 -8.80 22.11 22.29
N GLU A 162 -8.75 22.75 21.12
CA GLU A 162 -9.55 22.43 19.94
C GLU A 162 -9.21 21.05 19.41
N MET A 163 -7.93 20.71 19.31
CA MET A 163 -7.46 19.39 18.84
C MET A 163 -7.93 18.29 19.78
N PHE A 164 -7.87 18.49 21.10
CA PHE A 164 -8.38 17.52 22.09
C PHE A 164 -9.88 17.29 21.99
N ARG A 165 -10.68 18.30 21.56
CA ARG A 165 -12.12 18.22 21.42
C ARG A 165 -12.58 17.62 20.11
N ARG A 166 -11.73 17.52 19.09
CA ARG A 166 -12.06 16.93 17.78
C ARG A 166 -12.40 15.44 17.91
N TYR A 167 -13.28 15.01 17.01
CA TYR A 167 -13.58 13.61 16.78
C TYR A 167 -12.73 13.08 15.60
N PRO A 168 -12.49 11.75 15.50
CA PRO A 168 -11.70 11.18 14.41
C PRO A 168 -12.13 11.62 13.02
N HIS A 169 -13.43 11.69 12.74
CA HIS A 169 -13.97 12.10 11.44
C HIS A 169 -13.70 13.58 11.07
N GLN A 170 -13.23 14.39 12.01
CA GLN A 170 -12.85 15.79 11.81
C GLN A 170 -11.35 15.96 11.53
N LEU A 171 -10.59 14.84 11.48
CA LEU A 171 -9.16 14.80 11.23
C LEU A 171 -8.86 14.32 9.80
N SER A 172 -7.77 14.82 9.23
CA SER A 172 -7.22 14.22 8.00
C SER A 172 -6.67 12.82 8.29
N GLY A 173 -6.52 11.98 7.26
CA GLY A 173 -5.94 10.64 7.39
C GLY A 173 -4.57 10.64 8.08
N GLY A 174 -3.69 11.59 7.72
CA GLY A 174 -2.40 11.75 8.36
C GLY A 174 -2.47 12.20 9.82
N GLN A 175 -3.47 13.02 10.20
CA GLN A 175 -3.72 13.37 11.59
C GLN A 175 -4.24 12.18 12.39
N GLN A 176 -5.16 11.38 11.83
CA GLN A 176 -5.66 10.15 12.46
C GLN A 176 -4.52 9.16 12.71
N GLN A 177 -3.64 8.99 11.72
CA GLN A 177 -2.47 8.13 11.86
C GLN A 177 -1.52 8.59 12.97
N ARG A 178 -1.24 9.89 13.05
CA ARG A 178 -0.41 10.46 14.11
C ARG A 178 -1.05 10.35 15.49
N VAL A 179 -2.39 10.44 15.60
CA VAL A 179 -3.11 10.13 16.85
C VAL A 179 -2.96 8.66 17.23
N GLY A 180 -3.07 7.72 16.26
CA GLY A 180 -2.83 6.30 16.49
C GLY A 180 -1.40 6.01 16.98
N LEU A 181 -0.40 6.67 16.38
CA LEU A 181 0.99 6.60 16.86
C LEU A 181 1.13 7.16 18.27
N ALA A 182 0.58 8.34 18.55
CA ALA A 182 0.61 8.94 19.89
C ALA A 182 0.00 7.98 20.93
N MET A 183 -1.14 7.35 20.64
CA MET A 183 -1.75 6.34 21.51
C MET A 183 -0.81 5.14 21.74
N ALA A 184 -0.17 4.64 20.68
CA ALA A 184 0.73 3.48 20.76
C ALA A 184 2.00 3.78 21.60
N PHE A 185 2.51 5.01 21.55
CA PHE A 185 3.70 5.45 22.31
C PHE A 185 3.38 6.03 23.70
N CYS A 186 2.12 6.21 24.07
CA CYS A 186 1.72 6.77 25.38
C CYS A 186 2.41 6.09 26.56
N CYS A 187 2.40 4.77 26.59
CA CYS A 187 2.95 3.95 27.68
C CYS A 187 4.45 3.63 27.53
N ARG A 188 5.15 4.23 26.56
CA ARG A 188 6.59 3.94 26.27
C ARG A 188 6.84 2.43 26.14
N PRO A 189 6.21 1.74 25.17
CA PRO A 189 6.31 0.29 25.05
C PRO A 189 7.74 -0.17 24.76
N SER A 190 8.05 -1.45 25.04
CA SER A 190 9.30 -2.08 24.64
C SER A 190 9.30 -2.49 23.16
N LEU A 191 8.13 -2.85 22.64
CA LEU A 191 7.91 -3.26 21.25
C LEU A 191 6.74 -2.50 20.64
N ILE A 192 6.93 -2.00 19.43
CA ILE A 192 5.84 -1.50 18.59
C ILE A 192 5.78 -2.29 17.27
N VAL A 193 4.59 -2.73 16.92
CA VAL A 193 4.31 -3.39 15.64
C VAL A 193 3.46 -2.44 14.79
N LEU A 194 3.97 -2.06 13.63
CA LEU A 194 3.32 -1.15 12.70
C LEU A 194 2.93 -1.92 11.43
N ASP A 195 1.64 -2.11 11.24
CA ASP A 195 1.11 -2.88 10.10
C ASP A 195 0.65 -1.91 9.01
N GLU A 196 1.52 -1.67 8.02
CA GLU A 196 1.29 -0.76 6.89
C GLU A 196 0.78 0.66 7.28
N PRO A 197 1.41 1.34 8.23
CA PRO A 197 0.86 2.56 8.83
C PRO A 197 0.84 3.77 7.88
N THR A 198 1.40 3.66 6.69
CA THR A 198 1.48 4.75 5.71
C THR A 198 0.65 4.51 4.45
N THR A 199 -0.08 3.41 4.39
CA THR A 199 -0.96 3.10 3.25
C THR A 199 -2.06 4.16 3.10
N GLY A 200 -2.23 4.69 1.89
CA GLY A 200 -3.22 5.73 1.58
C GLY A 200 -2.85 7.14 2.03
N LEU A 201 -1.65 7.36 2.54
CA LEU A 201 -1.11 8.70 2.82
C LEU A 201 -0.36 9.24 1.59
N ASP A 202 -0.40 10.56 1.42
CA ASP A 202 0.47 11.23 0.45
C ASP A 202 1.93 11.17 0.89
N VAL A 203 2.85 11.39 -0.07
CA VAL A 203 4.30 11.21 0.11
C VAL A 203 4.87 12.07 1.24
N THR A 204 4.43 13.32 1.34
CA THR A 204 4.88 14.26 2.39
C THR A 204 4.43 13.82 3.78
N THR A 205 3.15 13.44 3.92
CA THR A 205 2.61 12.92 5.20
C THR A 205 3.28 11.60 5.58
N GLN A 206 3.52 10.71 4.61
CA GLN A 206 4.22 9.45 4.79
C GLN A 206 5.63 9.66 5.37
N ARG A 207 6.42 10.56 4.79
CA ARG A 207 7.76 10.91 5.28
C ARG A 207 7.73 11.39 6.73
N HIS A 208 6.79 12.28 7.07
CA HIS A 208 6.67 12.78 8.45
C HIS A 208 6.33 11.68 9.46
N VAL A 209 5.47 10.72 9.10
CA VAL A 209 5.15 9.55 9.93
C VAL A 209 6.39 8.68 10.17
N LEU A 210 7.16 8.40 9.11
CA LEU A 210 8.37 7.58 9.18
C LEU A 210 9.45 8.23 10.06
N ASP A 211 9.68 9.53 9.90
CA ASP A 211 10.63 10.30 10.71
C ASP A 211 10.22 10.30 12.20
N THR A 212 8.92 10.42 12.48
CA THR A 212 8.35 10.34 13.82
C THR A 212 8.60 8.96 14.44
N VAL A 213 8.29 7.87 13.72
CA VAL A 213 8.53 6.49 14.19
C VAL A 213 10.00 6.28 14.49
N ARG A 214 10.91 6.65 13.57
CA ARG A 214 12.35 6.51 13.75
C ARG A 214 12.85 7.28 14.98
N SER A 215 12.42 8.52 15.16
CA SER A 215 12.79 9.37 16.28
C SER A 215 12.34 8.77 17.61
N LEU A 216 11.07 8.35 17.70
CA LEU A 216 10.50 7.76 18.92
C LEU A 216 11.15 6.42 19.29
N CYS A 217 11.39 5.54 18.31
CA CYS A 217 12.07 4.28 18.56
C CYS A 217 13.47 4.49 19.15
N ARG A 218 14.25 5.41 18.57
CA ARG A 218 15.58 5.73 19.06
C ARG A 218 15.57 6.40 20.44
N SER A 219 14.69 7.39 20.64
CA SER A 219 14.63 8.15 21.89
C SER A 219 14.22 7.31 23.10
N TYR A 220 13.33 6.33 22.89
CA TYR A 220 12.82 5.45 23.95
C TYR A 220 13.44 4.05 23.96
N GLY A 221 14.35 3.75 23.04
CA GLY A 221 14.93 2.41 22.90
C GLY A 221 13.89 1.36 22.52
N VAL A 222 12.80 1.72 21.84
CA VAL A 222 11.71 0.81 21.43
C VAL A 222 12.17 -0.05 20.25
N ALA A 223 12.05 -1.37 20.36
CA ALA A 223 12.17 -2.24 19.18
C ALA A 223 10.91 -2.10 18.32
N ALA A 224 11.08 -2.03 17.00
CA ALA A 224 9.95 -1.90 16.09
C ALA A 224 9.96 -2.95 14.98
N VAL A 225 8.78 -3.47 14.62
CA VAL A 225 8.58 -4.27 13.41
C VAL A 225 7.65 -3.49 12.49
N TYR A 226 8.19 -3.08 11.35
CA TYR A 226 7.48 -2.30 10.33
C TYR A 226 7.08 -3.18 9.17
N VAL A 227 5.80 -3.49 9.07
CA VAL A 227 5.24 -4.27 7.96
C VAL A 227 4.89 -3.35 6.81
N SER A 228 5.34 -3.66 5.61
CA SER A 228 5.00 -2.90 4.41
C SER A 228 5.07 -3.77 3.15
N HIS A 229 4.33 -3.35 2.13
CA HIS A 229 4.51 -3.80 0.76
C HIS A 229 5.31 -2.80 -0.09
N ASP A 230 5.60 -1.61 0.45
CA ASP A 230 6.38 -0.56 -0.22
C ASP A 230 7.86 -0.63 0.20
N LEU A 231 8.69 -1.16 -0.69
CA LEU A 231 10.12 -1.36 -0.46
C LEU A 231 10.89 -0.04 -0.38
N ALA A 232 10.48 0.98 -1.15
CA ALA A 232 11.15 2.28 -1.13
C ALA A 232 10.99 2.97 0.23
N VAL A 233 9.79 2.85 0.82
CA VAL A 233 9.51 3.31 2.19
C VAL A 233 10.40 2.60 3.21
N VAL A 234 10.46 1.28 3.13
CA VAL A 234 11.26 0.46 4.05
C VAL A 234 12.74 0.75 3.90
N GLY A 235 13.24 0.89 2.67
CA GLY A 235 14.64 1.21 2.37
C GLY A 235 15.12 2.49 3.06
N GLY A 236 14.24 3.49 3.14
CA GLY A 236 14.54 4.75 3.83
C GLY A 236 14.42 4.70 5.37
N LEU A 237 13.74 3.70 5.94
CA LEU A 237 13.40 3.66 7.37
C LEU A 237 14.30 2.71 8.19
N VAL A 238 14.58 1.51 7.68
CA VAL A 238 15.09 0.40 8.48
C VAL A 238 16.53 0.04 8.18
N ALA A 239 17.26 -0.44 9.18
CA ALA A 239 18.63 -0.96 9.04
C ALA A 239 18.65 -2.40 8.55
N GLU A 240 17.67 -3.20 8.96
CA GLU A 240 17.49 -4.60 8.57
C GLU A 240 16.12 -4.85 7.95
N VAL A 241 16.08 -5.76 6.96
CA VAL A 241 14.85 -6.14 6.27
C VAL A 241 14.73 -7.66 6.16
N ALA A 242 13.54 -8.17 6.45
CA ALA A 242 13.14 -9.56 6.23
C ALA A 242 12.11 -9.64 5.09
N VAL A 243 12.44 -10.35 4.03
CA VAL A 243 11.58 -10.54 2.86
C VAL A 243 10.78 -11.83 3.02
N MET A 244 9.46 -11.71 3.07
CA MET A 244 8.55 -12.84 3.24
C MET A 244 7.90 -13.28 1.92
N TYR A 245 7.89 -14.58 1.68
CA TYR A 245 7.14 -15.21 0.59
C TYR A 245 6.41 -16.46 1.07
N ALA A 246 5.12 -16.54 0.80
CA ALA A 246 4.30 -17.71 1.11
C ALA A 246 4.52 -18.25 2.55
N GLY A 247 4.55 -17.38 3.56
CA GLY A 247 4.65 -17.72 4.99
C GLY A 247 6.05 -18.05 5.49
N ARG A 248 7.10 -17.78 4.74
CA ARG A 248 8.50 -17.95 5.16
C ARG A 248 9.32 -16.71 4.88
N ILE A 249 10.35 -16.46 5.69
CA ILE A 249 11.40 -15.50 5.35
C ILE A 249 12.30 -16.17 4.30
N VAL A 250 12.45 -15.54 3.15
CA VAL A 250 13.27 -16.04 2.04
C VAL A 250 14.64 -15.37 1.97
N GLU A 251 14.74 -14.14 2.47
CA GLU A 251 15.98 -13.37 2.59
C GLU A 251 15.85 -12.39 3.76
N ILE A 252 16.86 -12.32 4.64
CA ILE A 252 16.93 -11.38 5.76
C ILE A 252 18.36 -10.87 5.92
N GLY A 253 18.53 -9.59 6.23
CA GLY A 253 19.83 -8.98 6.51
C GLY A 253 19.81 -7.46 6.38
N PRO A 254 20.99 -6.82 6.37
CA PRO A 254 21.12 -5.38 6.23
C PRO A 254 20.43 -4.86 4.97
N THR A 255 19.57 -3.86 5.11
CA THR A 255 18.74 -3.31 4.02
C THR A 255 19.56 -2.92 2.80
N ALA A 256 20.69 -2.24 3.01
CA ALA A 256 21.58 -1.85 1.91
C ALA A 256 22.10 -3.05 1.08
N LYS A 257 22.30 -4.21 1.72
CA LYS A 257 22.76 -5.42 1.05
C LYS A 257 21.60 -6.15 0.36
N VAL A 258 20.46 -6.31 1.05
CA VAL A 258 19.29 -7.03 0.50
C VAL A 258 18.72 -6.26 -0.71
N PHE A 259 18.71 -4.92 -0.66
CA PHE A 259 18.15 -4.11 -1.74
C PHE A 259 19.17 -3.77 -2.83
N GLY A 260 20.46 -3.56 -2.47
CA GLY A 260 21.52 -3.27 -3.45
C GLY A 260 21.95 -4.48 -4.27
N GLU A 261 22.04 -5.66 -3.64
CA GLU A 261 22.53 -6.90 -4.24
C GLU A 261 21.64 -8.10 -3.87
N PRO A 262 20.35 -8.11 -4.26
CA PRO A 262 19.42 -9.17 -3.87
C PRO A 262 19.90 -10.55 -4.31
N VAL A 263 19.86 -11.52 -3.40
CA VAL A 263 20.32 -12.90 -3.64
C VAL A 263 19.17 -13.84 -3.94
N HIS A 264 18.03 -13.70 -3.25
CA HIS A 264 16.88 -14.54 -3.56
C HIS A 264 16.17 -14.05 -4.84
N PRO A 265 15.83 -14.93 -5.82
CA PRO A 265 15.16 -14.52 -7.06
C PRO A 265 13.84 -13.76 -6.85
N TYR A 266 13.10 -14.07 -5.78
CA TYR A 266 11.90 -13.34 -5.41
C TYR A 266 12.20 -11.89 -4.98
N THR A 267 13.21 -11.68 -4.12
CA THR A 267 13.66 -10.35 -3.71
C THR A 267 14.06 -9.51 -4.92
N ARG A 268 14.80 -10.13 -5.85
CA ARG A 268 15.21 -9.51 -7.12
C ARG A 268 14.01 -9.08 -7.96
N GLY A 269 13.02 -9.97 -8.12
CA GLY A 269 11.79 -9.67 -8.85
C GLY A 269 10.96 -8.58 -8.17
N LEU A 270 10.91 -8.58 -6.83
CA LEU A 270 10.19 -7.58 -6.06
C LEU A 270 10.82 -6.18 -6.24
N LEU A 271 12.16 -6.08 -6.22
CA LEU A 271 12.89 -4.83 -6.43
C LEU A 271 12.79 -4.33 -7.89
N ALA A 272 12.77 -5.25 -8.87
CA ALA A 272 12.55 -4.89 -10.27
C ALA A 272 11.14 -4.36 -10.56
N ALA A 273 10.19 -4.61 -9.67
CA ALA A 273 8.83 -4.08 -9.76
C ALA A 273 8.69 -2.68 -9.12
N VAL A 274 9.68 -2.21 -8.34
CA VAL A 274 9.64 -0.89 -7.70
C VAL A 274 9.94 0.19 -8.73
N PRO A 275 9.03 1.16 -8.93
CA PRO A 275 9.28 2.27 -9.82
C PRO A 275 10.39 3.18 -9.27
N SER A 276 11.30 3.60 -10.13
CA SER A 276 12.41 4.51 -9.78
C SER A 276 12.16 5.91 -10.35
N PRO A 277 12.20 6.96 -9.52
CA PRO A 277 12.02 8.34 -10.02
C PRO A 277 13.14 8.78 -10.95
N GLY A 278 14.33 8.17 -10.87
CA GLY A 278 15.53 8.55 -11.64
C GLY A 278 15.69 7.86 -13.00
N ARG A 279 14.84 6.89 -13.37
CA ARG A 279 14.99 6.14 -14.62
C ARG A 279 13.64 5.77 -15.23
N ALA A 280 13.49 6.01 -16.53
CA ALA A 280 12.37 5.50 -17.32
C ALA A 280 12.62 4.02 -17.65
N GLU A 281 12.46 3.14 -16.66
CA GLU A 281 12.63 1.69 -16.83
C GLU A 281 11.26 1.02 -16.98
N ARG A 282 11.24 -0.04 -17.77
CA ARG A 282 10.06 -0.92 -17.86
C ARG A 282 9.89 -1.64 -16.53
N LEU A 283 8.72 -1.53 -15.92
CA LEU A 283 8.43 -2.25 -14.67
C LEU A 283 8.29 -3.75 -14.94
N ALA A 284 9.05 -4.56 -14.22
CA ALA A 284 8.95 -6.01 -14.30
C ALA A 284 8.16 -6.54 -13.11
N GLY A 285 6.89 -6.81 -13.31
CA GLY A 285 6.08 -7.52 -12.31
C GLY A 285 6.47 -9.01 -12.23
N ILE A 286 6.22 -9.63 -11.08
CA ILE A 286 6.41 -11.06 -10.90
C ILE A 286 5.16 -11.79 -11.40
N GLU A 287 5.28 -12.56 -12.48
CA GLU A 287 4.15 -13.28 -13.07
C GLU A 287 3.59 -14.36 -12.14
N GLY A 288 2.29 -14.66 -12.29
CA GLY A 288 1.57 -15.65 -11.52
C GLY A 288 1.21 -15.18 -10.10
N GLN A 289 0.74 -16.10 -9.27
CA GLN A 289 0.28 -15.82 -7.91
C GLN A 289 1.03 -16.67 -6.88
N PRO A 290 1.25 -16.14 -5.65
CA PRO A 290 1.80 -16.95 -4.58
C PRO A 290 0.86 -18.12 -4.23
N PRO A 291 1.40 -19.30 -3.89
CA PRO A 291 0.59 -20.45 -3.53
C PRO A 291 -0.20 -20.19 -2.24
N ARG A 292 -1.47 -20.56 -2.23
CA ARG A 292 -2.31 -20.50 -1.03
C ARG A 292 -1.80 -21.46 0.05
N PRO A 293 -2.05 -21.19 1.35
CA PRO A 293 -1.82 -22.16 2.42
C PRO A 293 -2.44 -23.52 2.06
N GLY A 294 -1.69 -24.62 2.26
CA GLY A 294 -2.11 -25.97 1.88
C GLY A 294 -1.91 -26.35 0.40
N ARG A 295 -1.50 -25.42 -0.45
CA ARG A 295 -1.14 -25.69 -1.86
C ARG A 295 0.35 -25.40 -2.14
N ARG A 296 1.16 -25.24 -1.11
CA ARG A 296 2.62 -25.13 -1.23
C ARG A 296 3.19 -26.49 -1.63
N GLY A 297 4.10 -26.51 -2.61
CA GLY A 297 4.85 -27.70 -2.97
C GLY A 297 5.75 -28.19 -1.82
N ARG A 298 6.36 -29.38 -1.97
CA ARG A 298 7.32 -29.92 -1.00
C ARG A 298 8.60 -29.09 -0.94
N GLY A 299 9.02 -28.49 -2.06
CA GLY A 299 10.24 -27.71 -2.18
C GLY A 299 10.09 -26.21 -1.95
N CYS A 300 10.88 -25.43 -2.66
CA CYS A 300 10.82 -23.97 -2.64
C CYS A 300 9.45 -23.47 -3.13
N SER A 301 8.76 -22.73 -2.28
CA SER A 301 7.42 -22.19 -2.62
C SER A 301 7.43 -21.23 -3.81
N PHE A 302 8.58 -20.60 -4.11
CA PHE A 302 8.76 -19.70 -5.24
C PHE A 302 9.12 -20.42 -6.55
N ALA A 303 9.52 -21.70 -6.52
CA ALA A 303 9.96 -22.44 -7.70
C ALA A 303 9.02 -22.36 -8.92
N PRO A 304 7.67 -22.36 -8.79
CA PRO A 304 6.77 -22.23 -9.93
C PRO A 304 6.82 -20.87 -10.65
N ARG A 305 7.33 -19.83 -9.99
CA ARG A 305 7.44 -18.44 -10.52
C ARG A 305 8.90 -18.03 -10.74
N CYS A 306 9.85 -18.91 -10.45
CA CYS A 306 11.29 -18.62 -10.44
C CYS A 306 11.93 -18.91 -11.79
N GLY A 307 12.46 -17.89 -12.46
CA GLY A 307 13.22 -18.07 -13.72
C GLY A 307 14.55 -18.82 -13.56
N TYR A 308 15.02 -19.04 -12.32
CA TYR A 308 16.23 -19.80 -11.99
C TYR A 308 15.93 -21.21 -11.46
N ALA A 309 14.65 -21.66 -11.50
CA ALA A 309 14.26 -22.94 -10.93
C ALA A 309 14.88 -24.12 -11.68
N ILE A 310 15.39 -25.08 -10.89
CA ILE A 310 15.83 -26.40 -11.34
C ILE A 310 14.99 -27.50 -10.67
N SER A 311 15.15 -28.75 -11.07
CA SER A 311 14.38 -29.89 -10.53
C SER A 311 14.46 -29.96 -9.00
N GLU A 312 15.66 -29.83 -8.45
CA GLU A 312 15.98 -29.92 -7.03
C GLU A 312 15.27 -28.85 -6.18
N CYS A 313 14.91 -27.71 -6.78
CA CYS A 313 14.10 -26.70 -6.11
C CYS A 313 12.69 -27.21 -5.71
N ARG A 314 12.23 -28.32 -6.27
CA ARG A 314 10.90 -28.89 -6.03
C ARG A 314 10.90 -30.03 -4.99
N ASP A 315 12.06 -30.52 -4.59
CA ASP A 315 12.18 -31.72 -3.76
C ASP A 315 12.01 -31.43 -2.26
N SER A 316 12.72 -30.42 -1.75
CA SER A 316 12.70 -30.04 -0.33
C SER A 316 12.79 -28.52 -0.15
N PRO A 317 12.27 -27.96 0.97
CA PRO A 317 12.44 -26.55 1.27
C PRO A 317 13.93 -26.21 1.42
N PRO A 318 14.41 -25.12 0.77
CA PRO A 318 15.79 -24.69 0.93
C PRO A 318 16.09 -24.35 2.39
N GLN A 319 17.21 -24.89 2.89
CA GLN A 319 17.73 -24.48 4.20
C GLN A 319 18.33 -23.07 4.10
N PRO A 320 18.30 -22.28 5.19
CA PRO A 320 18.92 -20.97 5.20
C PRO A 320 20.44 -21.11 5.06
N VAL A 321 21.03 -20.29 4.21
CA VAL A 321 22.48 -20.15 4.04
C VAL A 321 22.90 -18.71 4.31
N LEU A 322 24.00 -18.54 5.04
CA LEU A 322 24.56 -17.22 5.33
C LEU A 322 25.48 -16.79 4.18
N ILE A 323 25.13 -15.68 3.51
CA ILE A 323 25.91 -15.08 2.42
C ILE A 323 26.06 -13.58 2.69
N ASP A 324 27.28 -13.12 2.90
CA ASP A 324 27.61 -11.71 3.10
C ASP A 324 26.66 -11.00 4.10
N ARG A 325 26.55 -11.57 5.33
CA ARG A 325 25.68 -11.11 6.43
C ARG A 325 24.17 -11.17 6.12
N ARG A 326 23.75 -11.92 5.12
CA ARG A 326 22.35 -12.18 4.78
C ARG A 326 22.06 -13.66 4.93
N GLU A 327 20.96 -13.99 5.56
CA GLU A 327 20.41 -15.34 5.55
C GLU A 327 19.45 -15.48 4.37
N VAL A 328 19.69 -16.49 3.51
CA VAL A 328 18.96 -16.68 2.26
C VAL A 328 18.50 -18.12 2.12
N ARG A 329 17.24 -18.34 1.79
CA ARG A 329 16.65 -19.67 1.53
C ARG A 329 16.56 -19.95 0.02
N CYS A 330 17.72 -20.12 -0.62
CA CYS A 330 17.83 -20.46 -2.05
C CYS A 330 19.02 -21.38 -2.29
N ILE A 331 18.80 -22.55 -2.90
CA ILE A 331 19.89 -23.49 -3.24
C ILE A 331 20.80 -22.98 -4.37
N ARG A 332 20.34 -21.98 -5.13
CA ARG A 332 21.10 -21.32 -6.21
C ARG A 332 21.56 -19.90 -5.85
N ALA A 333 21.66 -19.60 -4.57
CA ALA A 333 21.97 -18.25 -4.09
C ALA A 333 23.26 -17.67 -4.69
N ALA A 334 24.34 -18.47 -4.76
CA ALA A 334 25.63 -18.04 -5.31
C ALA A 334 25.57 -17.70 -6.81
N GLU A 335 24.82 -18.50 -7.58
CA GLU A 335 24.64 -18.27 -9.03
C GLU A 335 23.76 -17.06 -9.31
N VAL A 336 22.70 -16.86 -8.51
CA VAL A 336 21.83 -15.68 -8.63
C VAL A 336 22.61 -14.41 -8.30
N LEU A 337 23.49 -14.45 -7.30
CA LEU A 337 24.34 -13.31 -6.94
C LEU A 337 25.32 -12.96 -8.08
N SER A 338 25.91 -13.97 -8.73
CA SER A 338 26.86 -13.76 -9.83
C SER A 338 26.18 -13.35 -11.15
N ALA A 339 24.90 -13.65 -11.34
CA ALA A 339 24.16 -13.23 -12.51
C ALA A 339 23.97 -11.70 -12.48
N ALA A 340 24.58 -10.99 -13.45
CA ALA A 340 24.38 -9.55 -13.62
C ALA A 340 22.89 -9.26 -13.65
N ALA A 341 22.45 -8.22 -12.92
CA ALA A 341 21.07 -7.76 -13.00
C ALA A 341 20.75 -7.44 -14.47
N ALA A 342 19.84 -8.20 -15.07
CA ALA A 342 19.40 -7.93 -16.42
C ALA A 342 18.81 -6.50 -16.42
N ARG A 343 19.51 -5.57 -17.05
CA ARG A 343 19.04 -4.20 -17.21
C ARG A 343 17.81 -4.27 -18.10
N LEU A 344 16.67 -3.96 -17.55
CA LEU A 344 15.46 -3.78 -18.33
C LEU A 344 15.68 -2.60 -19.29
N ALA A 345 15.28 -2.79 -20.55
CA ALA A 345 15.50 -1.80 -21.59
C ALA A 345 14.86 -0.46 -21.22
N THR A 346 15.61 0.61 -21.37
CA THR A 346 15.11 1.98 -21.26
C THR A 346 14.03 2.17 -22.33
N VAL A 347 12.85 2.57 -21.94
CA VAL A 347 11.76 2.82 -22.88
C VAL A 347 11.83 4.28 -23.28
N ALA A 348 12.35 4.54 -24.49
CA ALA A 348 12.13 5.83 -25.14
C ALA A 348 10.62 5.97 -25.38
N GLY A 349 10.01 6.96 -24.75
CA GLY A 349 8.65 7.36 -25.08
C GLY A 349 8.59 7.81 -26.55
N PRO A 350 7.48 7.56 -27.28
CA PRO A 350 7.31 8.13 -28.60
C PRO A 350 7.29 9.65 -28.46
N ALA A 351 8.26 10.33 -29.10
CA ALA A 351 8.16 11.75 -29.38
C ALA A 351 7.13 11.90 -30.49
N THR A 352 5.85 12.00 -30.13
CA THR A 352 4.78 12.34 -31.07
C THR A 352 4.40 13.80 -30.82
N ASP A 353 4.35 14.58 -31.90
CA ASP A 353 3.74 15.91 -31.84
C ASP A 353 2.35 15.80 -31.23
N ALA A 354 2.05 16.67 -30.26
CA ALA A 354 0.76 16.70 -29.60
C ALA A 354 -0.32 17.02 -30.65
N GLY A 355 -1.06 16.01 -31.07
CA GLY A 355 -2.22 16.15 -31.95
C GLY A 355 -3.35 16.93 -31.28
N PHE A 356 -4.51 17.05 -31.93
CA PHE A 356 -5.69 17.67 -31.32
C PHE A 356 -6.02 16.99 -29.99
N PRO A 357 -6.40 17.75 -28.91
CA PRO A 357 -6.71 17.18 -27.63
C PRO A 357 -7.96 16.29 -27.69
N ALA A 358 -7.88 15.07 -27.17
CA ALA A 358 -9.03 14.21 -26.95
C ALA A 358 -9.96 14.81 -25.87
N LEU A 359 -9.36 15.38 -24.81
CA LEU A 359 -10.05 16.06 -23.73
C LEU A 359 -9.41 17.43 -23.51
N SER A 360 -10.24 18.48 -23.39
CA SER A 360 -9.78 19.83 -23.03
C SER A 360 -10.65 20.41 -21.93
N LEU A 361 -10.00 20.93 -20.91
CA LEU A 361 -10.61 21.64 -19.79
C LEU A 361 -10.14 23.09 -19.82
N ARG A 362 -11.07 24.04 -19.66
CA ARG A 362 -10.77 25.47 -19.62
C ARG A 362 -11.50 26.14 -18.46
N ALA A 363 -10.75 26.82 -17.60
CA ALA A 363 -11.22 27.61 -16.47
C ALA A 363 -12.16 26.81 -15.54
N ILE A 364 -11.83 25.53 -15.28
CA ILE A 364 -12.69 24.67 -14.45
C ILE A 364 -12.60 25.07 -12.99
N SER A 365 -13.72 25.56 -12.45
CA SER A 365 -13.89 25.86 -11.03
C SER A 365 -15.03 25.03 -10.47
N ALA A 366 -14.81 24.30 -9.37
CA ALA A 366 -15.77 23.37 -8.77
C ALA A 366 -15.88 23.54 -7.26
N ARG A 367 -17.07 23.21 -6.71
CA ARG A 367 -17.35 23.35 -5.27
C ARG A 367 -18.27 22.25 -4.74
N TYR A 368 -18.11 21.92 -3.46
CA TYR A 368 -19.05 21.12 -2.69
C TYR A 368 -19.84 22.05 -1.74
N GLY A 369 -21.13 22.24 -2.01
CA GLY A 369 -21.91 23.23 -1.32
C GLY A 369 -21.32 24.64 -1.51
N ARG A 370 -20.82 25.25 -0.43
CA ARG A 370 -20.15 26.55 -0.46
C ARG A 370 -18.61 26.48 -0.51
N THR A 371 -18.03 25.33 -0.30
CA THR A 371 -16.59 25.15 -0.23
C THR A 371 -16.00 24.99 -1.63
N PRO A 372 -15.13 25.90 -2.10
CA PRO A 372 -14.42 25.75 -3.36
C PRO A 372 -13.38 24.62 -3.23
N VAL A 373 -13.22 23.83 -4.30
CA VAL A 373 -12.27 22.72 -4.35
C VAL A 373 -11.37 22.82 -5.58
N LEU A 374 -11.87 23.38 -6.68
CA LEU A 374 -11.10 23.68 -7.88
C LEU A 374 -11.29 25.14 -8.25
N SER A 375 -10.22 25.78 -8.72
CA SER A 375 -10.22 27.18 -9.12
C SER A 375 -9.40 27.35 -10.40
N ASP A 376 -10.07 27.69 -11.50
CA ASP A 376 -9.48 28.07 -12.78
C ASP A 376 -8.50 27.05 -13.33
N VAL A 377 -8.92 25.78 -13.41
CA VAL A 377 -8.07 24.66 -13.85
C VAL A 377 -8.16 24.49 -15.35
N ASP A 378 -7.01 24.59 -16.02
CA ASP A 378 -6.80 24.26 -17.43
C ASP A 378 -6.01 22.93 -17.55
N LEU A 379 -6.46 22.05 -18.45
CA LEU A 379 -5.78 20.77 -18.70
C LEU A 379 -6.17 20.25 -20.09
N ASP A 380 -5.18 19.76 -20.83
CA ASP A 380 -5.38 19.03 -22.09
C ASP A 380 -4.86 17.61 -21.99
N VAL A 381 -5.63 16.67 -22.56
CA VAL A 381 -5.18 15.28 -22.80
C VAL A 381 -5.17 15.05 -24.29
N PRO A 382 -4.00 15.04 -24.95
CA PRO A 382 -3.89 14.71 -26.37
C PRO A 382 -4.35 13.28 -26.67
N GLN A 383 -4.73 13.01 -27.91
CA GLN A 383 -5.02 11.65 -28.35
C GLN A 383 -3.78 10.77 -28.17
N GLU A 384 -4.02 9.51 -27.77
CA GLU A 384 -2.96 8.51 -27.55
C GLU A 384 -1.94 8.85 -26.46
N TRP A 385 -2.14 9.95 -25.73
CA TRP A 385 -1.28 10.33 -24.62
C TRP A 385 -1.85 9.89 -23.28
N CYS A 386 -0.93 9.58 -22.36
CA CYS A 386 -1.22 9.49 -20.94
C CYS A 386 -0.76 10.78 -20.24
N VAL A 387 -1.70 11.53 -19.70
CA VAL A 387 -1.43 12.71 -18.88
C VAL A 387 -1.59 12.31 -17.42
N ALA A 388 -0.54 12.48 -16.63
CA ALA A 388 -0.59 12.23 -15.19
C ALA A 388 -1.09 13.48 -14.44
N LEU A 389 -2.06 13.31 -13.56
CA LEU A 389 -2.52 14.35 -12.63
C LEU A 389 -2.05 13.98 -11.22
N VAL A 390 -1.14 14.77 -10.67
CA VAL A 390 -0.46 14.50 -9.40
C VAL A 390 -0.68 15.61 -8.38
N GLY A 391 -0.43 15.33 -7.09
CA GLY A 391 -0.59 16.28 -5.98
C GLY A 391 -0.95 15.56 -4.68
N GLU A 392 -0.91 16.26 -3.56
CA GLU A 392 -1.28 15.72 -2.23
C GLU A 392 -2.75 15.29 -2.16
N SER A 393 -3.06 14.50 -1.11
CA SER A 393 -4.44 14.12 -0.82
C SER A 393 -5.28 15.37 -0.52
N GLY A 394 -6.46 15.45 -1.14
CA GLY A 394 -7.34 16.64 -0.99
C GLY A 394 -7.04 17.78 -1.96
N SER A 395 -6.02 17.72 -2.83
CA SER A 395 -5.72 18.78 -3.80
C SER A 395 -6.79 18.98 -4.91
N GLY A 396 -7.80 18.10 -5.00
CA GLY A 396 -8.91 18.23 -5.97
C GLY A 396 -8.89 17.26 -7.15
N LYS A 397 -7.88 16.37 -7.29
CA LYS A 397 -7.69 15.42 -8.41
C LYS A 397 -8.95 14.61 -8.74
N THR A 398 -9.48 13.89 -7.75
CA THR A 398 -10.71 13.09 -7.90
C THR A 398 -11.93 13.97 -8.23
N THR A 399 -11.98 15.20 -7.72
CA THR A 399 -13.05 16.14 -8.06
C THR A 399 -12.99 16.53 -9.52
N LEU A 400 -11.79 16.84 -10.06
CA LEU A 400 -11.59 17.14 -11.46
C LEU A 400 -12.02 15.96 -12.36
N ALA A 401 -11.58 14.73 -12.02
CA ALA A 401 -12.00 13.53 -12.72
C ALA A 401 -13.52 13.33 -12.73
N ARG A 402 -14.19 13.57 -11.58
CA ARG A 402 -15.65 13.48 -11.48
C ARG A 402 -16.37 14.56 -12.28
N CYS A 403 -15.80 15.77 -12.44
CA CYS A 403 -16.32 16.79 -13.35
C CYS A 403 -16.25 16.28 -14.80
N VAL A 404 -15.10 15.71 -15.20
CA VAL A 404 -14.90 15.17 -16.56
C VAL A 404 -15.91 14.09 -16.90
N VAL A 405 -16.18 13.15 -15.99
CA VAL A 405 -17.15 12.05 -16.25
C VAL A 405 -18.62 12.45 -15.94
N GLY A 406 -18.87 13.67 -15.44
CA GLY A 406 -20.23 14.16 -15.15
C GLY A 406 -20.84 13.64 -13.84
N LEU A 407 -20.04 13.03 -12.96
CA LEU A 407 -20.44 12.60 -11.62
C LEU A 407 -20.49 13.77 -10.62
N HIS A 408 -19.76 14.85 -10.89
CA HIS A 408 -19.86 16.10 -10.16
C HIS A 408 -20.31 17.20 -11.13
N GLY A 409 -21.51 17.75 -10.91
CA GLY A 409 -22.13 18.71 -11.83
C GLY A 409 -22.12 20.18 -11.34
N ASN A 410 -21.54 20.47 -10.16
CA ASN A 410 -21.47 21.83 -9.61
C ASN A 410 -20.11 22.47 -9.91
N TRP A 411 -19.91 22.79 -11.17
CA TRP A 411 -18.70 23.42 -11.67
C TRP A 411 -19.02 24.45 -12.78
N THR A 412 -18.08 25.34 -13.04
CA THR A 412 -18.11 26.35 -14.10
C THR A 412 -16.88 26.18 -15.00
N GLY A 413 -16.88 26.81 -16.15
CA GLY A 413 -15.84 26.66 -17.18
C GLY A 413 -16.35 25.85 -18.35
N GLU A 414 -15.43 25.22 -19.08
CA GLU A 414 -15.75 24.44 -20.26
C GLU A 414 -14.96 23.11 -20.30
N ILE A 415 -15.66 22.02 -20.57
CA ILE A 415 -15.06 20.70 -20.84
C ILE A 415 -15.48 20.29 -22.24
N THR A 416 -14.51 20.03 -23.11
CA THR A 416 -14.72 19.49 -24.46
C THR A 416 -14.07 18.13 -24.61
N PHE A 417 -14.77 17.23 -25.30
CA PHE A 417 -14.28 15.92 -25.69
C PHE A 417 -14.32 15.81 -27.21
N GLN A 418 -13.16 15.63 -27.83
CA GLN A 418 -12.99 15.63 -29.30
C GLN A 418 -13.67 16.84 -29.96
N GLY A 419 -13.49 18.03 -29.35
CA GLY A 419 -14.06 19.29 -29.82
C GLY A 419 -15.53 19.52 -29.47
N ALA A 420 -16.26 18.50 -28.96
CA ALA A 420 -17.65 18.66 -28.56
C ALA A 420 -17.76 19.01 -27.08
N ARG A 421 -18.53 20.06 -26.75
CA ARG A 421 -18.76 20.48 -25.37
C ARG A 421 -19.58 19.46 -24.59
N LEU A 422 -19.12 19.09 -23.39
CA LEU A 422 -19.81 18.15 -22.50
C LEU A 422 -20.71 18.87 -21.51
N PRO A 423 -21.99 18.44 -21.38
CA PRO A 423 -22.87 18.89 -20.29
C PRO A 423 -22.30 18.53 -18.92
N PRO A 424 -22.53 19.38 -17.87
CA PRO A 424 -21.99 19.14 -16.55
C PRO A 424 -22.45 17.83 -15.88
N ARG A 425 -23.68 17.41 -16.12
CA ARG A 425 -24.25 16.23 -15.47
C ARG A 425 -24.28 15.04 -16.42
N LEU A 426 -23.94 13.86 -15.93
CA LEU A 426 -23.91 12.60 -16.68
C LEU A 426 -25.23 12.32 -17.41
N ARG A 427 -26.37 12.54 -16.76
CA ARG A 427 -27.71 12.29 -17.35
C ARG A 427 -28.03 13.16 -18.58
N ASP A 428 -27.36 14.30 -18.72
CA ASP A 428 -27.57 15.26 -19.80
C ASP A 428 -26.62 15.03 -20.98
N ARG A 429 -25.68 14.04 -20.85
CA ARG A 429 -24.68 13.71 -21.87
C ARG A 429 -25.21 12.71 -22.91
N PRO A 430 -24.78 12.83 -24.17
CA PRO A 430 -25.06 11.82 -25.19
C PRO A 430 -24.53 10.44 -24.75
N ARG A 431 -25.29 9.38 -25.00
CA ARG A 431 -24.87 7.99 -24.67
C ARG A 431 -23.53 7.62 -25.28
N ASP A 432 -23.25 8.09 -26.50
CA ASP A 432 -21.95 7.86 -27.15
C ASP A 432 -20.79 8.51 -26.39
N ALA A 433 -20.94 9.73 -25.90
CA ALA A 433 -19.91 10.36 -25.06
C ALA A 433 -19.69 9.59 -23.76
N VAL A 434 -20.76 9.07 -23.13
CA VAL A 434 -20.67 8.23 -21.92
C VAL A 434 -19.94 6.92 -22.22
N ARG A 435 -20.18 6.29 -23.38
CA ARG A 435 -19.50 5.07 -23.83
C ARG A 435 -18.02 5.31 -24.07
N ARG A 436 -17.67 6.42 -24.72
CA ARG A 436 -16.31 6.73 -25.16
C ARG A 436 -15.43 7.29 -24.05
N ILE A 437 -16.01 7.77 -22.94
CA ILE A 437 -15.30 8.25 -21.75
C ILE A 437 -15.57 7.27 -20.61
N GLN A 438 -14.58 6.50 -20.20
CA GLN A 438 -14.74 5.53 -19.12
C GLN A 438 -13.88 5.88 -17.91
N TYR A 439 -14.34 5.44 -16.74
CA TYR A 439 -13.75 5.76 -15.45
C TYR A 439 -13.48 4.52 -14.62
N ILE A 440 -12.26 4.38 -14.14
CA ILE A 440 -11.85 3.33 -13.21
C ILE A 440 -11.74 3.97 -11.83
N PHE A 441 -12.56 3.48 -10.89
CA PHE A 441 -12.62 4.00 -9.52
C PHE A 441 -11.42 3.57 -8.70
N GLN A 442 -11.02 4.42 -7.75
CA GLN A 442 -9.93 4.21 -6.80
C GLN A 442 -10.03 2.90 -6.03
N ASN A 443 -11.24 2.52 -5.58
CA ASN A 443 -11.45 1.33 -4.77
C ASN A 443 -12.21 0.25 -5.55
N PRO A 444 -11.54 -0.83 -5.98
CA PRO A 444 -12.18 -1.92 -6.71
C PRO A 444 -13.19 -2.71 -5.85
N TYR A 445 -13.03 -2.72 -4.52
CA TYR A 445 -13.94 -3.42 -3.62
C TYR A 445 -15.34 -2.81 -3.59
N THR A 446 -15.44 -1.49 -3.67
CA THR A 446 -16.72 -0.77 -3.68
C THR A 446 -17.29 -0.58 -5.09
N SER A 447 -16.46 -0.71 -6.13
CA SER A 447 -16.86 -0.50 -7.52
C SER A 447 -17.48 -1.73 -8.20
N LEU A 448 -17.27 -2.94 -7.66
CA LEU A 448 -17.82 -4.19 -8.19
C LEU A 448 -18.99 -4.66 -7.32
N ASN A 449 -20.12 -4.97 -7.96
CA ASN A 449 -21.30 -5.48 -7.23
C ASN A 449 -21.04 -6.91 -6.72
N PRO A 450 -20.99 -7.16 -5.39
CA PRO A 450 -20.66 -8.47 -4.84
C PRO A 450 -21.71 -9.57 -5.11
N ARG A 451 -22.90 -9.18 -5.56
CA ARG A 451 -24.01 -10.12 -5.88
C ARG A 451 -24.03 -10.55 -7.34
N LYS A 452 -23.16 -9.98 -8.19
CA LYS A 452 -23.05 -10.32 -9.62
C LYS A 452 -21.77 -11.12 -9.86
N THR A 453 -21.80 -12.02 -10.83
CA THR A 453 -20.57 -12.68 -11.31
C THR A 453 -19.70 -11.69 -12.08
N VAL A 454 -18.42 -12.00 -12.23
CA VAL A 454 -17.46 -11.21 -13.01
C VAL A 454 -17.96 -10.99 -14.44
N GLY A 455 -18.46 -12.07 -15.08
CA GLY A 455 -19.04 -11.96 -16.42
C GLY A 455 -20.22 -11.00 -16.51
N GLN A 456 -21.11 -11.01 -15.52
CA GLN A 456 -22.24 -10.06 -15.44
C GLN A 456 -21.76 -8.62 -15.20
N ILE A 457 -20.72 -8.43 -14.39
CA ILE A 457 -20.15 -7.10 -14.09
C ILE A 457 -19.50 -6.50 -15.35
N VAL A 458 -18.68 -7.29 -16.06
CA VAL A 458 -17.99 -6.83 -17.26
C VAL A 458 -18.97 -6.63 -18.43
N ALA A 459 -19.98 -7.48 -18.56
CA ALA A 459 -21.00 -7.37 -19.62
C ALA A 459 -22.02 -6.23 -19.40
N GLN A 460 -22.14 -5.70 -18.18
CA GLN A 460 -23.16 -4.68 -17.86
C GLN A 460 -23.08 -3.42 -18.73
N PRO A 461 -21.93 -2.80 -18.98
CA PRO A 461 -21.85 -1.63 -19.88
C PRO A 461 -22.29 -1.93 -21.32
N LEU A 462 -22.06 -3.13 -21.82
CA LEU A 462 -22.52 -3.54 -23.17
C LEU A 462 -24.04 -3.59 -23.26
N GLU A 463 -24.72 -3.98 -22.18
CA GLU A 463 -26.17 -3.97 -22.09
C GLU A 463 -26.72 -2.55 -22.03
N GLU A 464 -26.22 -1.76 -21.10
CA GLU A 464 -26.75 -0.45 -20.77
C GLU A 464 -26.46 0.60 -21.85
N LEU A 465 -25.25 0.57 -22.46
CA LEU A 465 -24.82 1.58 -23.42
C LEU A 465 -25.05 1.17 -24.88
N LEU A 466 -24.88 -0.12 -25.21
CA LEU A 466 -24.95 -0.63 -26.58
C LEU A 466 -26.20 -1.47 -26.85
N GLY A 467 -26.92 -1.95 -25.83
CA GLY A 467 -28.13 -2.77 -25.98
C GLY A 467 -27.87 -4.13 -26.61
N LEU A 468 -26.65 -4.68 -26.48
CA LEU A 468 -26.27 -5.93 -27.16
C LEU A 468 -26.98 -7.15 -26.56
N PRO A 469 -27.28 -8.19 -27.40
CA PRO A 469 -27.88 -9.43 -26.94
C PRO A 469 -26.94 -10.23 -26.02
N PHE A 470 -27.49 -11.06 -25.16
CA PHE A 470 -26.75 -11.80 -24.12
C PHE A 470 -25.53 -12.58 -24.66
N ARG A 471 -25.66 -13.28 -25.76
CA ARG A 471 -24.59 -14.09 -26.36
C ARG A 471 -23.37 -13.20 -26.72
N GLU A 472 -23.60 -12.10 -27.42
CA GLU A 472 -22.56 -11.19 -27.85
C GLU A 472 -21.88 -10.49 -26.65
N ARG A 473 -22.68 -10.10 -25.62
CA ARG A 473 -22.17 -9.53 -24.39
C ARG A 473 -21.22 -10.50 -23.67
N SER A 474 -21.61 -11.77 -23.58
CA SER A 474 -20.81 -12.80 -22.93
C SER A 474 -19.48 -13.06 -23.66
N GLU A 475 -19.51 -13.11 -24.99
CA GLU A 475 -18.30 -13.27 -25.81
C GLU A 475 -17.36 -12.08 -25.70
N ARG A 476 -17.89 -10.84 -25.74
CA ARG A 476 -17.07 -9.64 -25.56
C ARG A 476 -16.53 -9.52 -24.14
N ALA A 477 -17.30 -9.88 -23.12
CA ALA A 477 -16.84 -9.91 -21.74
C ALA A 477 -15.69 -10.91 -21.54
N GLY A 478 -15.76 -12.09 -22.17
CA GLY A 478 -14.66 -13.06 -22.17
C GLY A 478 -13.38 -12.48 -22.75
N ARG A 479 -13.47 -11.88 -23.96
CA ARG A 479 -12.31 -11.22 -24.60
C ARG A 479 -11.73 -10.07 -23.77
N ALA A 480 -12.59 -9.23 -23.18
CA ALA A 480 -12.13 -8.14 -22.33
C ALA A 480 -11.41 -8.65 -21.04
N LEU A 481 -11.75 -9.83 -20.53
CA LEU A 481 -11.01 -10.47 -19.45
C LEU A 481 -9.66 -11.02 -19.93
N GLU A 482 -9.60 -11.61 -21.13
CA GLU A 482 -8.35 -12.06 -21.72
C GLU A 482 -7.37 -10.90 -21.96
N ASP A 483 -7.87 -9.74 -22.41
CA ASP A 483 -7.09 -8.52 -22.60
C ASP A 483 -6.37 -8.04 -21.31
N VAL A 484 -6.95 -8.33 -20.15
CA VAL A 484 -6.38 -8.04 -18.83
C VAL A 484 -5.77 -9.29 -18.16
N SER A 485 -5.38 -10.28 -18.94
CA SER A 485 -4.72 -11.52 -18.48
C SER A 485 -5.52 -12.30 -17.43
N LEU A 486 -6.86 -12.31 -17.57
CA LEU A 486 -7.77 -13.15 -16.80
C LEU A 486 -8.43 -14.19 -17.72
N GLY A 487 -8.37 -15.47 -17.35
CA GLY A 487 -8.94 -16.54 -18.15
C GLY A 487 -10.47 -16.59 -18.12
N ALA A 488 -11.07 -17.34 -19.06
CA ALA A 488 -12.53 -17.49 -19.17
C ALA A 488 -13.19 -18.10 -17.92
N ASP A 489 -12.44 -18.85 -17.09
CA ASP A 489 -12.91 -19.40 -15.81
C ASP A 489 -13.31 -18.32 -14.80
N PHE A 490 -12.84 -17.07 -14.97
CA PHE A 490 -13.22 -15.94 -14.14
C PHE A 490 -14.66 -15.48 -14.37
N LEU A 491 -15.26 -15.72 -15.52
CA LEU A 491 -16.62 -15.29 -15.84
C LEU A 491 -17.67 -15.73 -14.80
N SER A 492 -17.49 -16.92 -14.22
CA SER A 492 -18.40 -17.49 -13.23
C SER A 492 -18.09 -17.14 -11.78
N ARG A 493 -16.93 -16.54 -11.51
CA ARG A 493 -16.53 -16.17 -10.14
C ARG A 493 -17.26 -14.92 -9.65
N TYR A 494 -17.32 -14.79 -8.32
CA TYR A 494 -17.82 -13.59 -7.65
C TYR A 494 -16.66 -12.71 -7.15
N PRO A 495 -16.86 -11.40 -6.95
CA PRO A 495 -15.82 -10.49 -6.48
C PRO A 495 -15.14 -10.90 -5.17
N ASP A 496 -15.82 -11.55 -4.23
CA ASP A 496 -15.27 -12.03 -2.96
C ASP A 496 -14.28 -13.21 -3.13
N GLN A 497 -14.33 -13.89 -4.27
CA GLN A 497 -13.41 -14.97 -4.61
C GLN A 497 -12.12 -14.49 -5.26
N LEU A 498 -11.99 -13.18 -5.52
CA LEU A 498 -10.89 -12.56 -6.23
C LEU A 498 -9.89 -11.90 -5.27
N SER A 499 -8.61 -11.94 -5.62
CA SER A 499 -7.57 -11.10 -5.02
C SER A 499 -7.76 -9.61 -5.38
N GLY A 500 -7.07 -8.70 -4.68
CA GLY A 500 -7.12 -7.28 -4.99
C GLY A 500 -6.73 -6.94 -6.42
N GLY A 501 -5.64 -7.53 -6.93
CA GLY A 501 -5.19 -7.34 -8.31
C GLY A 501 -6.15 -7.90 -9.35
N GLU A 502 -6.77 -9.07 -9.10
CA GLU A 502 -7.79 -9.64 -9.99
C GLU A 502 -9.05 -8.76 -10.04
N ARG A 503 -9.49 -8.21 -8.88
CA ARG A 503 -10.60 -7.24 -8.85
C ARG A 503 -10.29 -5.99 -9.66
N GLN A 504 -9.07 -5.49 -9.55
CA GLN A 504 -8.64 -4.32 -10.32
C GLN A 504 -8.65 -4.60 -11.81
N ARG A 505 -8.15 -5.76 -12.26
CA ARG A 505 -8.22 -6.18 -13.66
C ARG A 505 -9.67 -6.33 -14.16
N VAL A 506 -10.57 -6.86 -13.33
CA VAL A 506 -12.01 -6.90 -13.67
C VAL A 506 -12.59 -5.49 -13.83
N ALA A 507 -12.20 -4.53 -12.98
CA ALA A 507 -12.63 -3.13 -13.11
C ALA A 507 -12.08 -2.48 -14.39
N ILE A 508 -10.83 -2.78 -14.77
CA ILE A 508 -10.23 -2.34 -16.04
C ILE A 508 -10.98 -2.99 -17.23
N ALA A 509 -11.19 -4.31 -17.22
CA ALA A 509 -11.93 -5.02 -18.28
C ALA A 509 -13.34 -4.44 -18.48
N ARG A 510 -14.05 -4.12 -17.38
CA ARG A 510 -15.36 -3.48 -17.42
C ARG A 510 -15.33 -2.11 -18.10
N ALA A 511 -14.29 -1.32 -17.88
CA ALA A 511 -14.15 -0.04 -18.54
C ALA A 511 -13.79 -0.16 -20.03
N LEU A 512 -12.96 -1.14 -20.38
CA LEU A 512 -12.46 -1.35 -21.74
C LEU A 512 -13.42 -2.08 -22.67
N VAL A 513 -14.40 -2.83 -22.13
CA VAL A 513 -15.30 -3.70 -22.92
C VAL A 513 -16.18 -2.93 -23.92
N VAL A 514 -16.39 -1.63 -23.68
CA VAL A 514 -17.15 -0.71 -24.56
C VAL A 514 -16.28 0.06 -25.55
N GLU A 515 -14.99 -0.25 -25.60
CA GLU A 515 -14.01 0.36 -26.50
C GLU A 515 -14.01 1.90 -26.36
N PRO A 516 -13.56 2.43 -25.20
CA PRO A 516 -13.49 3.87 -24.97
C PRO A 516 -12.36 4.54 -25.77
N ASP A 517 -12.46 5.85 -25.98
CA ASP A 517 -11.37 6.67 -26.54
C ASP A 517 -10.59 7.39 -25.43
N LEU A 518 -11.25 7.63 -24.27
CA LEU A 518 -10.65 8.25 -23.09
C LEU A 518 -10.87 7.38 -21.86
N LEU A 519 -9.78 7.04 -21.18
CA LEU A 519 -9.79 6.30 -19.93
C LEU A 519 -9.30 7.19 -18.78
N ILE A 520 -10.11 7.34 -17.75
CA ILE A 520 -9.73 8.06 -16.53
C ILE A 520 -9.44 7.04 -15.44
N CYS A 521 -8.20 7.00 -14.99
CA CYS A 521 -7.68 6.09 -13.98
C CYS A 521 -7.50 6.85 -12.66
N ASP A 522 -8.43 6.71 -11.71
CA ASP A 522 -8.35 7.41 -10.43
C ASP A 522 -7.72 6.51 -9.37
N GLU A 523 -6.43 6.74 -9.10
CA GLU A 523 -5.61 6.00 -8.12
C GLU A 523 -5.72 4.47 -8.22
N VAL A 524 -5.76 3.95 -9.44
CA VAL A 524 -6.04 2.54 -9.74
C VAL A 524 -5.03 1.54 -9.17
N THR A 525 -3.92 2.01 -8.63
CA THR A 525 -2.83 1.16 -8.10
C THR A 525 -2.58 1.34 -6.61
N SER A 526 -3.25 2.29 -5.93
CA SER A 526 -2.94 2.68 -4.54
C SER A 526 -3.15 1.59 -3.47
N ALA A 527 -4.00 0.59 -3.76
CA ALA A 527 -4.32 -0.51 -2.83
C ALA A 527 -3.66 -1.84 -3.23
N LEU A 528 -2.66 -1.82 -4.12
CA LEU A 528 -2.03 -3.00 -4.69
C LEU A 528 -0.58 -3.12 -4.24
N ASP A 529 -0.12 -4.36 -4.07
CA ASP A 529 1.30 -4.65 -3.86
C ASP A 529 2.15 -4.20 -5.04
N VAL A 530 3.40 -3.84 -4.80
CA VAL A 530 4.33 -3.31 -5.81
C VAL A 530 4.44 -4.21 -7.05
N SER A 531 4.52 -5.54 -6.88
CA SER A 531 4.58 -6.47 -8.01
C SER A 531 3.30 -6.48 -8.86
N VAL A 532 2.13 -6.42 -8.21
CA VAL A 532 0.81 -6.34 -8.89
C VAL A 532 0.64 -4.98 -9.55
N GLN A 533 1.06 -3.90 -8.88
CA GLN A 533 1.05 -2.54 -9.39
C GLN A 533 1.86 -2.44 -10.69
N ALA A 534 3.09 -2.99 -10.72
CA ALA A 534 3.93 -3.01 -11.91
C ALA A 534 3.24 -3.71 -13.09
N VAL A 535 2.61 -4.87 -12.84
CA VAL A 535 1.86 -5.61 -13.88
C VAL A 535 0.68 -4.79 -14.41
N ILE A 536 -0.10 -4.14 -13.53
CA ILE A 536 -1.26 -3.33 -13.94
C ILE A 536 -0.83 -2.10 -14.76
N VAL A 537 0.25 -1.43 -14.35
CA VAL A 537 0.78 -0.26 -15.08
C VAL A 537 1.27 -0.65 -16.48
N GLU A 538 2.03 -1.75 -16.59
CA GLU A 538 2.51 -2.23 -17.88
C GLU A 538 1.35 -2.70 -18.80
N GLU A 539 0.31 -3.30 -18.21
CA GLU A 539 -0.90 -3.70 -18.93
C GLU A 539 -1.70 -2.49 -19.44
N LEU A 540 -1.90 -1.46 -18.61
CA LEU A 540 -2.52 -0.20 -19.03
C LEU A 540 -1.72 0.49 -20.14
N ARG A 541 -0.39 0.49 -20.03
CA ARG A 541 0.52 1.04 -21.05
C ARG A 541 0.45 0.27 -22.37
N ARG A 542 0.39 -1.07 -22.32
CA ARG A 542 0.18 -1.93 -23.49
C ARG A 542 -1.15 -1.60 -24.17
N LEU A 543 -2.24 -1.61 -23.40
CA LEU A 543 -3.60 -1.36 -23.89
C LEU A 543 -3.74 0.06 -24.45
N GLN A 544 -3.12 1.06 -23.82
CA GLN A 544 -3.10 2.44 -24.30
C GLN A 544 -2.51 2.52 -25.71
N ARG A 545 -1.37 1.83 -25.97
CA ARG A 545 -0.73 1.82 -27.29
C ARG A 545 -1.53 1.00 -28.32
N GLU A 546 -1.96 -0.22 -27.96
CA GLU A 546 -2.65 -1.13 -28.88
C GLU A 546 -4.03 -0.60 -29.31
N ARG A 547 -4.69 0.15 -28.42
CA ARG A 547 -6.04 0.68 -28.63
C ARG A 547 -6.10 2.19 -28.90
N HIS A 548 -4.94 2.84 -29.02
CA HIS A 548 -4.83 4.29 -29.27
C HIS A 548 -5.61 5.15 -28.26
N LEU A 549 -5.59 4.74 -26.98
CA LEU A 549 -6.36 5.38 -25.91
C LEU A 549 -5.71 6.69 -25.43
N ALA A 550 -6.52 7.73 -25.27
CA ALA A 550 -6.15 8.86 -24.42
C ALA A 550 -6.38 8.47 -22.95
N MET A 551 -5.46 8.85 -22.06
CA MET A 551 -5.53 8.47 -20.65
C MET A 551 -5.28 9.66 -19.73
N LEU A 552 -6.14 9.85 -18.72
CA LEU A 552 -5.89 10.72 -17.58
C LEU A 552 -5.60 9.84 -16.37
N PHE A 553 -4.32 9.80 -15.96
CA PHE A 553 -3.84 8.93 -14.87
C PHE A 553 -3.63 9.72 -13.59
N ILE A 554 -4.49 9.52 -12.62
CA ILE A 554 -4.44 10.21 -11.33
C ILE A 554 -3.69 9.34 -10.34
N THR A 555 -2.66 9.89 -9.72
CA THR A 555 -1.87 9.20 -8.72
C THR A 555 -1.21 10.16 -7.74
N HIS A 556 -0.92 9.70 -6.55
CA HIS A 556 -0.01 10.35 -5.61
C HIS A 556 1.40 9.73 -5.65
N ASN A 557 1.59 8.61 -6.38
CA ASN A 557 2.90 7.96 -6.53
C ASN A 557 3.65 8.53 -7.74
N LEU A 558 4.49 9.53 -7.48
CA LEU A 558 5.28 10.23 -8.51
C LEU A 558 6.28 9.32 -9.23
N ALA A 559 6.77 8.25 -8.56
CA ALA A 559 7.68 7.30 -9.19
C ALA A 559 7.01 6.53 -10.34
N LEU A 560 5.69 6.26 -10.25
CA LEU A 560 4.93 5.61 -11.32
C LEU A 560 4.69 6.50 -12.53
N VAL A 561 4.60 7.81 -12.33
CA VAL A 561 4.28 8.76 -13.41
C VAL A 561 5.26 8.59 -14.58
N ARG A 562 6.54 8.44 -14.28
CA ARG A 562 7.59 8.28 -15.29
C ARG A 562 7.46 6.99 -16.12
N SER A 563 6.86 5.95 -15.56
CA SER A 563 6.69 4.66 -16.25
C SER A 563 5.46 4.61 -17.16
N ILE A 564 4.51 5.54 -17.03
CA ILE A 564 3.25 5.47 -17.79
C ILE A 564 2.92 6.74 -18.59
N ALA A 565 3.26 7.94 -18.09
CA ALA A 565 2.80 9.20 -18.65
C ALA A 565 3.86 9.90 -19.51
N GLN A 566 3.40 10.69 -20.48
CA GLN A 566 4.21 11.59 -21.31
C GLN A 566 4.22 13.01 -20.75
N HIS A 567 3.13 13.42 -20.08
CA HIS A 567 2.94 14.76 -19.53
C HIS A 567 2.46 14.67 -18.08
N ALA A 568 2.89 15.58 -17.24
CA ALA A 568 2.47 15.66 -15.84
C ALA A 568 1.86 17.04 -15.55
N VAL A 569 0.78 17.02 -14.77
CA VAL A 569 0.09 18.21 -14.26
C VAL A 569 0.05 18.12 -12.75
N VAL A 570 0.61 19.10 -12.07
CA VAL A 570 0.69 19.15 -10.61
C VAL A 570 -0.41 20.05 -10.07
N LEU A 571 -1.29 19.47 -9.25
CA LEU A 571 -2.44 20.15 -8.63
C LEU A 571 -2.19 20.38 -7.14
N ARG A 572 -2.31 21.63 -6.69
CA ARG A 572 -2.22 22.02 -5.30
C ARG A 572 -3.41 22.92 -4.92
N ASP A 573 -4.10 22.61 -3.84
CA ASP A 573 -5.21 23.42 -3.31
C ASP A 573 -6.24 23.82 -4.38
N GLY A 574 -6.50 22.94 -5.35
CA GLY A 574 -7.45 23.16 -6.45
C GLY A 574 -6.92 23.97 -7.63
N ILE A 575 -5.62 24.29 -7.68
CA ILE A 575 -4.98 25.09 -8.73
C ILE A 575 -3.85 24.26 -9.37
N VAL A 576 -3.68 24.36 -10.70
CA VAL A 576 -2.52 23.83 -11.41
C VAL A 576 -1.32 24.73 -11.12
N VAL A 577 -0.31 24.18 -10.45
CA VAL A 577 0.92 24.92 -10.10
C VAL A 577 2.07 24.67 -11.10
N GLU A 578 2.06 23.51 -11.75
CA GLU A 578 3.06 23.16 -12.76
C GLU A 578 2.49 22.18 -13.77
N SER A 579 2.86 22.30 -15.04
CA SER A 579 2.44 21.42 -16.12
C SER A 579 3.54 21.37 -17.19
N GLY A 580 3.90 20.16 -17.64
CA GLY A 580 4.94 19.97 -18.63
C GLY A 580 5.25 18.51 -18.94
N PRO A 581 6.22 18.24 -19.81
CA PRO A 581 6.75 16.91 -20.03
C PRO A 581 7.20 16.27 -18.71
N VAL A 582 6.93 14.97 -18.54
CA VAL A 582 7.21 14.25 -17.28
C VAL A 582 8.66 14.44 -16.84
N GLU A 583 9.62 14.36 -17.76
CA GLU A 583 11.04 14.52 -17.44
C GLU A 583 11.35 15.91 -16.86
N GLN A 584 10.77 16.96 -17.44
CA GLN A 584 10.95 18.33 -16.97
C GLN A 584 10.35 18.50 -15.55
N VAL A 585 9.11 18.08 -15.35
CA VAL A 585 8.39 18.26 -14.06
C VAL A 585 9.04 17.45 -12.94
N LEU A 586 9.55 16.23 -13.23
CA LEU A 586 10.14 15.38 -12.22
C LEU A 586 11.64 15.64 -11.94
N GLU A 587 12.42 16.07 -12.96
CA GLU A 587 13.86 16.27 -12.79
C GLU A 587 14.23 17.75 -12.55
N HIS A 588 13.49 18.66 -13.16
CA HIS A 588 13.74 20.10 -13.14
C HIS A 588 12.48 20.88 -12.76
N PRO A 589 11.85 20.59 -11.61
CA PRO A 589 10.65 21.30 -11.20
C PRO A 589 10.92 22.79 -11.03
N THR A 590 10.03 23.61 -11.57
CA THR A 590 10.11 25.07 -11.49
C THR A 590 9.34 25.62 -10.32
N ASP A 591 8.28 24.93 -9.88
CA ASP A 591 7.49 25.30 -8.71
C ASP A 591 8.05 24.71 -7.42
N ALA A 592 8.10 25.52 -6.35
CA ALA A 592 8.64 25.13 -5.05
C ALA A 592 7.85 23.99 -4.36
N TYR A 593 6.56 23.84 -4.66
CA TYR A 593 5.75 22.75 -4.16
C TYR A 593 6.09 21.43 -4.87
N THR A 594 6.23 21.47 -6.21
CA THR A 594 6.66 20.32 -6.99
C THR A 594 8.05 19.84 -6.55
N ALA A 595 8.98 20.77 -6.34
CA ALA A 595 10.33 20.46 -5.86
C ALA A 595 10.30 19.74 -4.48
N ARG A 596 9.44 20.19 -3.57
CA ARG A 596 9.25 19.53 -2.26
C ARG A 596 8.63 18.15 -2.41
N LEU A 597 7.58 17.99 -3.22
CA LEU A 597 6.97 16.68 -3.50
C LEU A 597 8.02 15.68 -4.01
N MET A 598 8.90 16.13 -4.93
CA MET A 598 9.97 15.29 -5.49
C MET A 598 11.04 14.94 -4.46
N ALA A 599 11.37 15.85 -3.54
CA ALA A 599 12.33 15.60 -2.46
C ALA A 599 11.80 14.62 -1.41
N ASP A 600 10.48 14.53 -1.25
CA ASP A 600 9.82 13.64 -0.30
C ASP A 600 9.58 12.22 -0.87
N VAL A 601 9.73 12.00 -2.19
CA VAL A 601 9.58 10.67 -2.82
C VAL A 601 10.63 9.71 -2.25
N PRO A 602 10.22 8.57 -1.64
CA PRO A 602 11.15 7.57 -1.17
C PRO A 602 12.00 7.01 -2.32
N ARG A 603 13.30 6.84 -2.07
CA ARG A 603 14.27 6.27 -3.04
C ARG A 603 14.85 4.99 -2.44
N LEU A 604 15.00 3.95 -3.28
CA LEU A 604 15.75 2.75 -2.93
C LEU A 604 17.25 2.98 -2.94
#